data_9e39fcac915f452beaf32a53a51e7c6b
#
_entry.id   9e39fcac915f452beaf32a53a51e7c6b
#
_cell.length_a   1.000
_cell.length_b   1.000
_cell.length_c   1.000
_cell.angle_alpha   90.00
_cell.angle_beta   90.00
_cell.angle_gamma   90.00
#
_symmetry.space_group_name_H-M   'P 1'
#
loop_
_entity.id
_entity.type
_entity.pdbx_description
1 polymer ?
#
loop_
_entity_poly.entity_id
_entity_poly.type
_entity_poly.pdbx_seq_one_letter_code
_entity_poly.pdbx_strand_id
1 'polypeptide(L)'
;MAQQAVVRGIITNNDKAPIQNATIISGRNGTTSNTNGFYSLQVQSNIDIQVIFQHIGYKNSIVKLKLVPGEIYELNPVINESEEQIAEVIVQANQQRVVKGMTALTPETIRNISGANAGVENLLMSLPGVNSNNELSTQYAVRGGNYDENLVYVNEIEVYRPQLIRSGQQEGLSFLNPDMIQQVQFSAGGFEASYGDKLSSVLDITYKSFSKNQTLLSLSRLGGNLSWSLGKEKWSMITGLRYRDNGLLVDQKETETNFNPSFADLQTFITYAHSDQLFFNILGAFSVNTYRYEPLVRQTNFGTIEQPKALVVYYEGNEKDKYTAFTGALKTTWIPNNNNSYRLI
;
A
#
# COMPACT_ATOMS: atom_id res chain seq x y z
N MET A 1 -14.36 -4.90 47.70
CA MET A 1 -13.22 -5.77 47.31
C MET A 1 -13.72 -6.68 46.23
N ALA A 2 -13.03 -6.71 45.06
CA ALA A 2 -13.41 -7.63 44.00
C ALA A 2 -13.19 -9.06 44.51
N GLN A 3 -14.24 -9.86 44.52
CA GLN A 3 -14.15 -11.27 44.92
C GLN A 3 -13.40 -12.02 43.81
N GLN A 4 -12.36 -12.77 44.18
CA GLN A 4 -11.47 -13.49 43.26
C GLN A 4 -11.79 -14.98 43.29
N ALA A 5 -11.55 -15.63 42.15
CA ALA A 5 -11.49 -17.07 41.96
C ALA A 5 -10.13 -17.45 41.36
N VAL A 6 -9.78 -18.74 41.37
CA VAL A 6 -8.53 -19.23 40.84
C VAL A 6 -8.81 -20.28 39.76
N VAL A 7 -8.20 -20.13 38.60
CA VAL A 7 -8.15 -21.16 37.56
C VAL A 7 -6.75 -21.76 37.55
N ARG A 8 -6.64 -23.08 37.73
CA ARG A 8 -5.37 -23.78 37.73
C ARG A 8 -5.45 -25.08 36.90
N GLY A 9 -4.33 -25.60 36.48
CA GLY A 9 -4.30 -26.88 35.75
C GLY A 9 -2.98 -27.09 35.04
N ILE A 10 -2.95 -28.06 34.11
CA ILE A 10 -1.80 -28.42 33.33
C ILE A 10 -2.15 -28.23 31.83
N ILE A 11 -1.34 -27.50 31.12
CA ILE A 11 -1.45 -27.33 29.67
C ILE A 11 -0.66 -28.43 28.97
N THR A 12 -1.32 -29.13 28.03
CA THR A 12 -0.69 -30.22 27.26
C THR A 12 -0.92 -30.04 25.77
N ASN A 13 -0.09 -30.67 24.96
CA ASN A 13 -0.32 -30.84 23.52
C ASN A 13 -1.18 -32.10 23.24
N ASN A 14 -1.42 -32.42 21.98
CA ASN A 14 -2.18 -33.59 21.54
C ASN A 14 -1.56 -34.92 21.99
N ASP A 15 -0.23 -34.97 22.14
CA ASP A 15 0.52 -36.14 22.61
C ASP A 15 0.55 -36.25 24.14
N LYS A 16 -0.21 -35.39 24.84
CA LYS A 16 -0.26 -35.29 26.32
C LYS A 16 1.08 -34.84 26.95
N ALA A 17 1.99 -34.26 26.14
CA ALA A 17 3.21 -33.67 26.66
C ALA A 17 2.92 -32.29 27.27
N PRO A 18 3.48 -31.96 28.46
CA PRO A 18 3.27 -30.67 29.10
C PRO A 18 3.95 -29.55 28.33
N ILE A 19 3.27 -28.40 28.23
CA ILE A 19 3.79 -27.23 27.53
C ILE A 19 4.30 -26.21 28.53
N GLN A 20 5.61 -25.96 28.50
CA GLN A 20 6.31 -24.99 29.31
C GLN A 20 6.23 -23.59 28.67
N ASN A 21 6.22 -22.53 29.52
CA ASN A 21 6.20 -21.12 29.10
C ASN A 21 4.99 -20.70 28.24
N ALA A 22 3.88 -21.46 28.29
CA ALA A 22 2.64 -20.98 27.74
C ALA A 22 2.12 -19.78 28.53
N THR A 23 1.68 -18.75 27.85
CA THR A 23 1.10 -17.55 28.46
C THR A 23 -0.40 -17.72 28.63
N ILE A 24 -0.91 -17.49 29.85
CA ILE A 24 -2.32 -17.62 30.21
C ILE A 24 -2.81 -16.24 30.65
N ILE A 25 -3.83 -15.69 29.98
CA ILE A 25 -4.32 -14.34 30.21
C ILE A 25 -5.83 -14.34 30.46
N SER A 26 -6.28 -13.56 31.42
CA SER A 26 -7.70 -13.23 31.63
C SER A 26 -7.84 -11.76 32.02
N GLY A 27 -8.39 -10.94 31.14
CA GLY A 27 -8.49 -9.50 31.34
C GLY A 27 -7.12 -8.83 31.53
N ARG A 28 -6.86 -8.30 32.75
CA ARG A 28 -5.57 -7.68 33.10
C ARG A 28 -4.62 -8.62 33.85
N ASN A 29 -5.07 -9.81 34.18
CA ASN A 29 -4.26 -10.78 34.91
C ASN A 29 -3.64 -11.78 33.96
N GLY A 30 -2.39 -12.15 34.18
CA GLY A 30 -1.67 -13.13 33.40
C GLY A 30 -0.69 -13.94 34.23
N THR A 31 -0.39 -15.15 33.76
CA THR A 31 0.60 -16.07 34.30
C THR A 31 1.25 -16.88 33.20
N THR A 32 2.31 -17.63 33.51
CA THR A 32 2.96 -18.57 32.58
C THR A 32 2.98 -19.99 33.18
N SER A 33 2.97 -20.99 32.30
CA SER A 33 3.11 -22.38 32.74
C SER A 33 4.58 -22.72 33.05
N ASN A 34 4.78 -23.56 34.06
CA ASN A 34 6.12 -24.05 34.45
C ASN A 34 6.58 -25.23 33.56
N THR A 35 7.73 -25.84 33.89
CA THR A 35 8.33 -26.99 33.18
C THR A 35 7.41 -28.20 33.07
N ASN A 36 6.46 -28.37 33.98
CA ASN A 36 5.48 -29.45 34.00
C ASN A 36 4.14 -29.02 33.38
N GLY A 37 4.08 -27.88 32.69
CA GLY A 37 2.86 -27.33 32.10
C GLY A 37 1.87 -26.75 33.12
N PHE A 38 2.18 -26.78 34.45
CA PHE A 38 1.28 -26.31 35.49
C PHE A 38 1.21 -24.78 35.49
N TYR A 39 -0.02 -24.26 35.65
CA TYR A 39 -0.33 -22.83 35.81
C TYR A 39 -1.35 -22.57 36.92
N SER A 40 -1.37 -21.37 37.45
CA SER A 40 -2.37 -20.88 38.37
C SER A 40 -2.60 -19.39 38.08
N LEU A 41 -3.85 -19.02 37.79
CA LEU A 41 -4.26 -17.68 37.41
C LEU A 41 -5.39 -17.19 38.33
N GLN A 42 -5.23 -16.03 38.98
CA GLN A 42 -6.30 -15.35 39.69
C GLN A 42 -7.20 -14.60 38.72
N VAL A 43 -8.51 -14.82 38.81
CA VAL A 43 -9.52 -14.24 37.94
C VAL A 43 -10.65 -13.59 38.74
N GLN A 44 -11.40 -12.71 38.10
CA GLN A 44 -12.59 -12.11 38.68
C GLN A 44 -13.72 -13.12 38.73
N SER A 45 -14.50 -13.10 39.80
CA SER A 45 -15.68 -13.95 40.00
C SER A 45 -16.97 -13.21 39.70
N ASN A 46 -18.08 -13.95 39.54
CA ASN A 46 -19.43 -13.48 39.23
C ASN A 46 -19.64 -12.74 37.92
N ILE A 47 -18.62 -12.74 37.05
CA ILE A 47 -18.70 -12.18 35.69
C ILE A 47 -18.28 -13.24 34.67
N ASP A 48 -18.70 -13.07 33.41
CA ASP A 48 -18.20 -13.88 32.31
C ASP A 48 -16.77 -13.49 31.98
N ILE A 49 -15.85 -14.42 32.16
CA ILE A 49 -14.43 -14.24 31.87
C ILE A 49 -14.00 -15.09 30.68
N GLN A 50 -12.98 -14.65 29.99
CA GLN A 50 -12.28 -15.43 28.96
C GLN A 50 -10.87 -15.71 29.45
N VAL A 51 -10.49 -16.98 29.46
CA VAL A 51 -9.11 -17.41 29.71
C VAL A 51 -8.50 -17.81 28.37
N ILE A 52 -7.42 -17.14 27.99
CA ILE A 52 -6.73 -17.31 26.72
C ILE A 52 -5.39 -17.99 26.99
N PHE A 53 -5.14 -19.09 26.30
CA PHE A 53 -3.90 -19.85 26.34
C PHE A 53 -3.12 -19.63 25.05
N GLN A 54 -1.88 -19.19 25.15
CA GLN A 54 -1.03 -18.84 24.02
C GLN A 54 0.36 -19.47 24.20
N HIS A 55 0.88 -20.03 23.12
CA HIS A 55 2.27 -20.48 23.06
C HIS A 55 2.77 -20.43 21.61
N ILE A 56 4.07 -20.13 21.42
CA ILE A 56 4.68 -20.09 20.09
C ILE A 56 4.63 -21.51 19.48
N GLY A 57 4.10 -21.63 18.27
CA GLY A 57 3.94 -22.90 17.57
C GLY A 57 2.63 -23.64 17.89
N TYR A 58 1.71 -23.06 18.66
CA TYR A 58 0.41 -23.61 19.02
C TYR A 58 -0.74 -22.67 18.68
N LYS A 59 -1.91 -23.20 18.35
CA LYS A 59 -3.13 -22.41 18.16
C LYS A 59 -3.62 -21.88 19.50
N ASN A 60 -3.99 -20.60 19.54
CA ASN A 60 -4.58 -20.00 20.73
C ASN A 60 -5.86 -20.74 21.11
N SER A 61 -5.98 -21.14 22.39
CA SER A 61 -7.20 -21.71 22.95
C SER A 61 -7.89 -20.70 23.84
N ILE A 62 -9.19 -20.53 23.69
CA ILE A 62 -10.00 -19.58 24.46
C ILE A 62 -11.11 -20.35 25.17
N VAL A 63 -11.16 -20.24 26.48
CA VAL A 63 -12.21 -20.86 27.32
C VAL A 63 -12.99 -19.77 28.02
N LYS A 64 -14.33 -19.82 27.92
CA LYS A 64 -15.22 -18.91 28.62
C LYS A 64 -15.70 -19.56 29.91
N LEU A 65 -15.59 -18.86 31.02
CA LEU A 65 -15.93 -19.34 32.37
C LEU A 65 -16.71 -18.27 33.14
N LYS A 66 -17.55 -18.73 34.07
CA LYS A 66 -18.19 -17.89 35.06
C LYS A 66 -18.06 -18.59 36.44
N LEU A 67 -17.23 -18.03 37.29
CA LEU A 67 -16.83 -18.65 38.57
C LEU A 67 -17.45 -17.92 39.75
N VAL A 68 -17.70 -18.63 40.85
CA VAL A 68 -18.16 -18.02 42.11
C VAL A 68 -16.97 -17.58 42.97
N PRO A 69 -17.17 -16.65 43.93
CA PRO A 69 -16.09 -16.17 44.77
C PRO A 69 -15.43 -17.28 45.59
N GLY A 70 -14.09 -17.32 45.56
CA GLY A 70 -13.29 -18.31 46.27
C GLY A 70 -13.21 -19.67 45.57
N GLU A 71 -13.82 -19.83 44.41
CA GLU A 71 -13.78 -21.08 43.66
C GLU A 71 -12.36 -21.33 43.09
N ILE A 72 -11.93 -22.58 43.23
CA ILE A 72 -10.72 -23.10 42.57
C ILE A 72 -11.19 -24.02 41.46
N TYR A 73 -11.07 -23.53 40.20
CA TYR A 73 -11.49 -24.27 39.02
C TYR A 73 -10.30 -24.95 38.37
N GLU A 74 -10.35 -26.26 38.20
CA GLU A 74 -9.34 -27.04 37.48
C GLU A 74 -9.66 -27.08 35.99
N LEU A 75 -8.73 -26.55 35.18
CA LEU A 75 -8.84 -26.52 33.73
C LEU A 75 -7.52 -27.01 33.08
N ASN A 76 -7.61 -28.14 32.43
CA ASN A 76 -6.47 -28.78 31.74
C ASN A 76 -6.65 -28.66 30.22
N PRO A 77 -6.30 -27.54 29.61
CA PRO A 77 -6.48 -27.36 28.17
C PRO A 77 -5.47 -28.16 27.38
N VAL A 78 -5.94 -28.75 26.29
CA VAL A 78 -5.09 -29.30 25.23
C VAL A 78 -5.00 -28.24 24.14
N ILE A 79 -3.80 -27.75 23.85
CA ILE A 79 -3.58 -26.82 22.75
C ILE A 79 -2.94 -27.57 21.58
N ASN A 80 -3.58 -27.41 20.44
CA ASN A 80 -3.14 -28.04 19.21
C ASN A 80 -1.92 -27.31 18.67
N GLU A 81 -0.94 -28.06 18.20
CA GLU A 81 0.11 -27.49 17.39
C GLU A 81 -0.52 -26.71 16.25
N SER A 82 -0.05 -25.52 16.07
CA SER A 82 -0.38 -24.79 14.88
C SER A 82 0.24 -25.56 13.72
N GLU A 83 -0.57 -26.28 12.96
CA GLU A 83 -0.26 -26.68 11.60
C GLU A 83 -0.31 -25.47 10.64
N GLU A 84 -0.44 -24.26 11.12
CA GLU A 84 0.35 -23.26 10.47
C GLU A 84 1.79 -23.83 10.59
N GLN A 85 2.15 -24.69 9.63
CA GLN A 85 3.45 -24.53 9.03
C GLN A 85 3.67 -23.04 9.18
N ILE A 86 4.60 -22.65 10.04
CA ILE A 86 5.28 -21.40 9.82
C ILE A 86 5.46 -21.45 8.33
N ALA A 87 4.40 -20.94 7.62
CA ALA A 87 4.44 -20.80 6.19
C ALA A 87 5.74 -20.11 6.11
N GLU A 88 6.71 -20.98 5.82
CA GLU A 88 8.12 -20.67 5.71
C GLU A 88 8.11 -19.20 5.62
N VAL A 89 8.59 -18.51 6.65
CA VAL A 89 8.64 -17.09 6.57
C VAL A 89 9.43 -16.93 5.29
N ILE A 90 8.72 -17.00 4.17
CA ILE A 90 9.08 -16.22 3.04
C ILE A 90 9.18 -14.91 3.74
N VAL A 91 10.44 -14.51 4.01
CA VAL A 91 10.73 -13.18 4.47
C VAL A 91 10.20 -12.33 3.34
N GLN A 92 8.87 -12.37 3.22
CA GLN A 92 8.11 -11.23 2.85
C GLN A 92 8.52 -10.33 3.96
N ALA A 93 9.44 -9.44 3.63
CA ALA A 93 9.73 -8.28 4.42
C ALA A 93 8.43 -7.47 4.51
N ASN A 94 7.41 -8.06 5.08
CA ASN A 94 6.21 -7.48 5.66
C ASN A 94 6.53 -6.96 7.07
N GLN A 95 7.78 -7.02 7.49
CA GLN A 95 8.27 -5.99 8.36
C GLN A 95 8.07 -4.71 7.55
N GLN A 96 7.06 -3.95 7.96
CA GLN A 96 6.96 -2.55 7.56
C GLN A 96 8.38 -2.03 7.64
N ARG A 97 9.02 -1.87 6.49
CA ARG A 97 10.38 -1.35 6.41
C ARG A 97 10.29 0.10 6.88
N VAL A 98 10.38 0.30 8.19
CA VAL A 98 10.40 1.63 8.77
C VAL A 98 11.77 2.20 8.47
N VAL A 99 11.89 2.86 7.34
CA VAL A 99 13.09 3.58 6.97
C VAL A 99 13.19 4.82 7.87
N LYS A 100 14.29 4.96 8.58
CA LYS A 100 14.53 6.12 9.44
C LYS A 100 14.37 7.41 8.63
N GLY A 101 13.55 8.35 9.12
CA GLY A 101 13.31 9.63 8.45
C GLY A 101 12.19 9.62 7.41
N MET A 102 11.49 8.52 7.21
CA MET A 102 10.31 8.44 6.35
C MET A 102 9.01 8.41 7.15
N THR A 103 7.99 9.07 6.62
CA THR A 103 6.62 9.03 7.12
C THR A 103 5.86 7.91 6.42
N ALA A 104 5.33 6.97 7.17
CA ALA A 104 4.43 5.94 6.63
C ALA A 104 3.04 6.53 6.38
N LEU A 105 2.52 6.31 5.18
CA LEU A 105 1.19 6.74 4.78
C LEU A 105 0.29 5.52 4.61
N THR A 106 -0.95 5.64 5.09
CA THR A 106 -1.91 4.54 5.10
C THR A 106 -2.56 4.40 3.72
N PRO A 107 -2.43 3.26 3.04
CA PRO A 107 -2.99 3.07 1.70
C PRO A 107 -4.52 3.21 1.64
N GLU A 108 -5.24 2.90 2.74
CA GLU A 108 -6.68 3.08 2.83
C GLU A 108 -7.08 4.56 2.68
N THR A 109 -6.24 5.48 3.15
CA THR A 109 -6.47 6.91 3.00
C THR A 109 -6.45 7.34 1.54
N ILE A 110 -5.62 6.71 0.69
CA ILE A 110 -5.52 7.02 -0.75
C ILE A 110 -6.87 6.80 -1.46
N ARG A 111 -7.60 5.76 -1.08
CA ARG A 111 -8.91 5.44 -1.67
C ARG A 111 -10.01 6.39 -1.24
N ASN A 112 -9.86 7.00 -0.07
CA ASN A 112 -10.87 7.85 0.55
C ASN A 112 -10.64 9.34 0.28
N ILE A 113 -9.52 9.71 -0.34
CA ILE A 113 -9.27 11.10 -0.70
C ILE A 113 -10.15 11.50 -1.86
N SER A 114 -11.01 12.48 -1.62
CA SER A 114 -11.82 13.12 -2.66
C SER A 114 -10.95 14.06 -3.49
N GLY A 115 -11.01 13.94 -4.80
CA GLY A 115 -10.27 14.83 -5.70
C GLY A 115 -10.37 14.40 -7.16
N ALA A 116 -9.98 15.28 -8.07
CA ALA A 116 -9.98 15.00 -9.50
C ALA A 116 -9.04 13.86 -9.88
N ASN A 117 -7.94 13.71 -9.15
CA ASN A 117 -6.99 12.62 -9.27
C ASN A 117 -6.92 11.83 -7.96
N ALA A 118 -7.64 10.72 -7.86
CA ALA A 118 -7.48 9.80 -6.74
C ALA A 118 -6.17 9.01 -6.92
N GLY A 119 -5.09 9.42 -6.25
CA GLY A 119 -3.77 8.81 -6.33
C GLY A 119 -2.92 9.08 -5.10
N VAL A 120 -1.75 8.48 -5.05
CA VAL A 120 -0.77 8.67 -3.97
C VAL A 120 -0.33 10.13 -3.89
N GLU A 121 -0.20 10.80 -5.02
CA GLU A 121 0.23 12.19 -5.12
C GLU A 121 -0.72 13.15 -4.39
N ASN A 122 -2.03 12.90 -4.45
CA ASN A 122 -3.00 13.70 -3.69
C ASN A 122 -2.83 13.54 -2.17
N LEU A 123 -2.46 12.33 -1.72
CA LEU A 123 -2.14 12.12 -0.31
C LEU A 123 -0.87 12.90 0.07
N LEU A 124 0.14 12.92 -0.80
CA LEU A 124 1.36 13.67 -0.55
C LEU A 124 1.12 15.17 -0.43
N MET A 125 0.17 15.74 -1.18
CA MET A 125 -0.19 17.16 -1.11
C MET A 125 -0.78 17.59 0.24
N SER A 126 -1.24 16.63 1.05
CA SER A 126 -1.66 16.90 2.44
C SER A 126 -0.49 17.05 3.41
N LEU A 127 0.73 16.73 2.99
CA LEU A 127 1.92 16.77 3.84
C LEU A 127 2.59 18.13 3.82
N PRO A 128 3.19 18.58 4.93
CA PRO A 128 3.91 19.84 5.00
C PRO A 128 5.07 19.89 3.99
N GLY A 129 5.14 21.01 3.24
CA GLY A 129 6.22 21.24 2.29
C GLY A 129 6.05 20.56 0.93
N VAL A 130 4.92 19.90 0.68
CA VAL A 130 4.55 19.37 -0.64
C VAL A 130 3.54 20.33 -1.28
N ASN A 131 3.75 20.64 -2.55
CA ASN A 131 2.90 21.54 -3.32
C ASN A 131 2.68 21.00 -4.74
N SER A 132 1.58 21.38 -5.37
CA SER A 132 1.30 21.13 -6.78
C SER A 132 0.82 22.40 -7.45
N ASN A 133 1.20 22.59 -8.70
CA ASN A 133 0.79 23.74 -9.49
C ASN A 133 -0.59 23.56 -10.14
N ASN A 134 -1.10 22.34 -10.19
CA ASN A 134 -2.36 22.01 -10.86
C ASN A 134 -3.04 20.83 -10.18
N GLU A 135 -4.30 20.97 -9.81
CA GLU A 135 -5.10 19.90 -9.19
C GLU A 135 -5.31 18.66 -10.10
N LEU A 136 -5.19 18.84 -11.41
CA LEU A 136 -5.32 17.75 -12.39
C LEU A 136 -3.99 17.09 -12.74
N SER A 137 -2.88 17.60 -12.20
CA SER A 137 -1.54 17.08 -12.37
C SER A 137 -1.20 16.04 -11.30
N THR A 138 -0.40 15.07 -11.66
CA THR A 138 0.24 14.12 -10.74
C THR A 138 1.62 14.60 -10.29
N GLN A 139 2.08 15.75 -10.81
CA GLN A 139 3.34 16.35 -10.41
C GLN A 139 3.23 17.00 -9.04
N TYR A 140 4.24 16.81 -8.23
CA TYR A 140 4.39 17.46 -6.95
C TYR A 140 5.80 18.01 -6.76
N ALA A 141 5.91 19.14 -6.13
CA ALA A 141 7.15 19.78 -5.75
C ALA A 141 7.31 19.72 -4.22
N VAL A 142 8.52 19.47 -3.76
CA VAL A 142 8.81 19.31 -2.33
C VAL A 142 9.85 20.33 -1.90
N ARG A 143 9.51 21.14 -0.88
CA ARG A 143 10.39 22.15 -0.27
C ARG A 143 11.04 23.11 -1.29
N GLY A 144 10.31 23.46 -2.34
CA GLY A 144 10.79 24.38 -3.38
C GLY A 144 11.64 23.72 -4.47
N GLY A 145 11.87 22.41 -4.40
CA GLY A 145 12.46 21.63 -5.48
C GLY A 145 11.48 21.41 -6.64
N ASN A 146 12.00 20.98 -7.77
CA ASN A 146 11.18 20.69 -8.94
C ASN A 146 10.65 19.23 -8.89
N TYR A 147 9.64 18.90 -9.71
CA TYR A 147 9.05 17.55 -9.75
C TYR A 147 10.04 16.46 -10.20
N ASP A 148 11.02 16.79 -11.03
CA ASP A 148 12.07 15.88 -11.51
C ASP A 148 13.18 15.60 -10.48
N GLU A 149 13.16 16.32 -9.35
CA GLU A 149 14.04 16.09 -8.21
C GLU A 149 13.50 15.09 -7.19
N ASN A 150 12.34 14.50 -7.47
CA ASN A 150 11.73 13.49 -6.62
C ASN A 150 12.12 12.08 -7.08
N LEU A 151 12.47 11.22 -6.12
CA LEU A 151 12.68 9.80 -6.35
C LEU A 151 11.40 9.02 -6.13
N VAL A 152 11.11 8.07 -7.00
CA VAL A 152 10.01 7.12 -6.83
C VAL A 152 10.54 5.70 -6.96
N TYR A 153 10.31 4.91 -5.93
CA TYR A 153 10.66 3.49 -5.89
C TYR A 153 9.42 2.63 -5.78
N VAL A 154 9.41 1.50 -6.48
CA VAL A 154 8.41 0.45 -6.33
C VAL A 154 9.14 -0.85 -6.04
N ASN A 155 8.98 -1.39 -4.83
CA ASN A 155 9.64 -2.60 -4.36
C ASN A 155 11.18 -2.54 -4.54
N GLU A 156 11.79 -1.39 -4.19
CA GLU A 156 13.22 -1.07 -4.34
C GLU A 156 13.68 -0.89 -5.81
N ILE A 157 12.79 -0.92 -6.77
CA ILE A 157 13.06 -0.63 -8.18
C ILE A 157 12.78 0.85 -8.44
N GLU A 158 13.77 1.59 -8.91
CA GLU A 158 13.59 2.99 -9.26
C GLU A 158 12.72 3.14 -10.51
N VAL A 159 11.74 4.04 -10.43
CA VAL A 159 10.89 4.42 -11.56
C VAL A 159 11.35 5.78 -12.07
N TYR A 160 12.11 5.79 -13.15
CA TYR A 160 12.74 7.00 -13.68
C TYR A 160 11.78 8.06 -14.21
N ARG A 161 10.60 7.65 -14.71
CA ARG A 161 9.57 8.56 -15.21
C ARG A 161 8.21 8.13 -14.66
N PRO A 162 7.92 8.44 -13.39
CA PRO A 162 6.64 8.09 -12.77
C PRO A 162 5.47 8.90 -13.34
N GLN A 163 5.77 9.93 -14.12
CA GLN A 163 4.81 10.87 -14.68
C GLN A 163 5.09 11.06 -16.17
N LEU A 164 4.04 11.06 -16.97
CA LEU A 164 4.13 11.43 -18.38
C LEU A 164 3.89 12.94 -18.48
N ILE A 165 4.96 13.64 -18.83
CA ILE A 165 4.98 15.10 -18.83
C ILE A 165 4.63 15.61 -20.20
N ARG A 166 3.57 16.44 -20.26
CA ARG A 166 3.43 17.46 -21.28
C ARG A 166 3.37 18.83 -20.60
N SER A 167 4.22 19.73 -20.99
CA SER A 167 4.35 21.06 -20.39
C SER A 167 3.02 21.81 -20.33
N GLY A 168 2.56 22.09 -19.11
CA GLY A 168 1.47 23.01 -18.81
C GLY A 168 0.05 22.48 -18.97
N GLN A 169 -0.16 21.20 -19.24
CA GLN A 169 -1.50 20.60 -19.38
C GLN A 169 -1.64 19.34 -18.52
N GLN A 170 -2.86 18.79 -18.46
CA GLN A 170 -3.19 17.64 -17.64
C GLN A 170 -2.28 16.46 -17.95
N GLU A 171 -1.66 15.95 -16.92
CA GLU A 171 -0.84 14.76 -16.99
C GLU A 171 -1.67 13.52 -16.79
N GLY A 172 -1.14 12.41 -17.28
CA GLY A 172 -1.81 11.13 -17.26
C GLY A 172 -2.10 10.58 -15.87
N LEU A 173 -2.50 9.31 -15.83
CA LEU A 173 -2.55 8.55 -14.60
C LEU A 173 -1.16 8.53 -13.95
N SER A 174 -1.13 8.61 -12.62
CA SER A 174 0.04 8.26 -11.86
C SER A 174 0.56 6.88 -12.26
N PHE A 175 1.88 6.70 -12.29
CA PHE A 175 2.46 5.37 -12.44
C PHE A 175 1.92 4.40 -11.38
N LEU A 176 1.64 4.91 -10.19
CA LEU A 176 1.23 4.10 -9.04
C LEU A 176 -0.24 3.70 -9.14
N ASN A 177 -0.50 2.40 -9.16
CA ASN A 177 -1.86 1.87 -9.06
C ASN A 177 -2.24 1.67 -7.58
N PRO A 178 -3.18 2.46 -7.02
CA PRO A 178 -3.52 2.40 -5.60
C PRO A 178 -3.99 1.03 -5.11
N ASP A 179 -4.62 0.23 -5.98
CA ASP A 179 -5.13 -1.09 -5.59
C ASP A 179 -4.03 -2.14 -5.45
N MET A 180 -2.88 -1.91 -6.05
CA MET A 180 -1.69 -2.75 -5.92
C MET A 180 -0.85 -2.42 -4.68
N ILE A 181 -1.04 -1.25 -4.07
CA ILE A 181 -0.18 -0.73 -3.00
C ILE A 181 -0.49 -1.41 -1.66
N GLN A 182 0.56 -1.86 -0.97
CA GLN A 182 0.52 -2.33 0.42
C GLN A 182 1.00 -1.27 1.39
N GLN A 183 2.08 -0.57 1.06
CA GLN A 183 2.70 0.42 1.92
C GLN A 183 3.23 1.58 1.10
N VAL A 184 3.11 2.77 1.65
CA VAL A 184 3.66 4.01 1.11
C VAL A 184 4.54 4.63 2.19
N GLN A 185 5.77 4.97 1.84
CA GLN A 185 6.70 5.70 2.68
C GLN A 185 7.17 6.94 1.94
N PHE A 186 7.17 8.08 2.61
CA PHE A 186 7.55 9.35 2.02
C PHE A 186 8.54 10.10 2.91
N SER A 187 9.55 10.67 2.31
CA SER A 187 10.48 11.61 2.95
C SER A 187 10.60 12.89 2.15
N ALA A 188 10.37 14.02 2.80
CA ALA A 188 10.61 15.36 2.24
C ALA A 188 12.06 15.84 2.50
N GLY A 189 13.03 14.96 2.42
CA GLY A 189 14.44 15.20 2.71
C GLY A 189 14.94 14.49 3.98
N GLY A 190 16.26 14.32 4.12
CA GLY A 190 16.85 13.59 5.22
C GLY A 190 16.69 12.07 5.12
N PHE A 191 16.56 11.54 3.93
CA PHE A 191 16.46 10.11 3.64
C PHE A 191 17.84 9.42 3.70
N GLU A 192 17.84 8.10 3.83
CA GLU A 192 19.07 7.29 3.92
C GLU A 192 19.90 7.36 2.63
N ALA A 193 21.22 7.15 2.76
CA ALA A 193 22.14 7.16 1.63
C ALA A 193 21.88 6.08 0.56
N SER A 194 21.02 5.10 0.85
CA SER A 194 20.56 4.11 -0.13
C SER A 194 19.68 4.72 -1.24
N TYR A 195 19.12 5.92 -1.00
CA TYR A 195 18.37 6.70 -1.97
C TYR A 195 19.27 7.82 -2.50
N GLY A 196 19.94 7.57 -3.62
CA GLY A 196 20.84 8.51 -4.27
C GLY A 196 20.19 9.34 -5.37
N ASP A 197 20.97 10.27 -5.94
CA ASP A 197 20.76 10.98 -7.22
C ASP A 197 19.67 12.06 -7.27
N LYS A 198 18.85 12.25 -6.24
CA LYS A 198 17.82 13.30 -6.21
C LYS A 198 17.86 14.10 -4.92
N LEU A 199 17.32 15.33 -4.97
CA LEU A 199 17.57 16.30 -3.91
C LEU A 199 16.34 16.62 -3.05
N SER A 200 15.12 16.45 -3.59
CA SER A 200 13.93 16.96 -2.94
C SER A 200 13.20 15.94 -2.08
N SER A 201 12.84 14.80 -2.62
CA SER A 201 12.08 13.80 -1.86
C SER A 201 12.28 12.37 -2.34
N VAL A 202 11.86 11.43 -1.50
CA VAL A 202 11.78 10.00 -1.82
C VAL A 202 10.37 9.50 -1.52
N LEU A 203 9.79 8.83 -2.49
CA LEU A 203 8.54 8.08 -2.39
C LEU A 203 8.85 6.60 -2.60
N ASP A 204 8.78 5.81 -1.54
CA ASP A 204 9.02 4.37 -1.57
C ASP A 204 7.70 3.61 -1.41
N ILE A 205 7.37 2.82 -2.41
CA ILE A 205 6.12 2.08 -2.53
C ILE A 205 6.41 0.59 -2.47
N THR A 206 5.64 -0.10 -1.65
CA THR A 206 5.64 -1.56 -1.63
C THR A 206 4.31 -2.07 -2.19
N TYR A 207 4.35 -2.88 -3.25
CA TYR A 207 3.18 -3.57 -3.78
C TYR A 207 2.82 -4.79 -2.94
N LYS A 208 1.55 -5.12 -2.94
CA LYS A 208 1.01 -6.28 -2.23
C LYS A 208 1.62 -7.57 -2.78
N SER A 209 1.94 -8.47 -1.88
CA SER A 209 2.25 -9.86 -2.20
C SER A 209 1.18 -10.74 -1.57
N PHE A 210 0.58 -11.62 -2.34
CA PHE A 210 -0.56 -12.41 -1.88
C PHE A 210 -0.26 -13.90 -1.92
N SER A 211 -0.67 -14.60 -0.86
CA SER A 211 -0.73 -16.05 -0.83
C SER A 211 -2.08 -16.60 -1.32
N LYS A 212 -3.10 -15.74 -1.50
CA LYS A 212 -4.46 -16.09 -1.90
C LYS A 212 -4.89 -15.34 -3.15
N ASN A 213 -5.73 -15.96 -3.96
CA ASN A 213 -6.33 -15.34 -5.13
C ASN A 213 -7.36 -14.29 -4.68
N GLN A 214 -7.23 -13.09 -5.21
CA GLN A 214 -8.16 -12.00 -4.96
C GLN A 214 -8.36 -11.18 -6.23
N THR A 215 -9.58 -10.72 -6.46
CA THR A 215 -9.91 -9.80 -7.55
C THR A 215 -10.66 -8.61 -6.97
N LEU A 216 -10.28 -7.42 -7.38
CA LEU A 216 -10.92 -6.16 -7.03
C LEU A 216 -11.30 -5.42 -8.31
N LEU A 217 -12.57 -5.05 -8.43
CA LEU A 217 -13.10 -4.22 -9.51
C LEU A 217 -13.62 -2.92 -8.91
N SER A 218 -13.11 -1.80 -9.40
CA SER A 218 -13.57 -0.46 -9.04
C SER A 218 -14.05 0.27 -10.27
N LEU A 219 -15.27 0.79 -10.23
CA LEU A 219 -15.87 1.54 -11.34
C LEU A 219 -16.26 2.93 -10.86
N SER A 220 -16.00 3.92 -11.68
CA SER A 220 -16.36 5.31 -11.46
C SER A 220 -16.89 5.94 -12.74
N ARG A 221 -17.46 7.15 -12.65
CA ARG A 221 -17.92 7.90 -13.84
C ARG A 221 -16.79 8.22 -14.82
N LEU A 222 -15.55 8.30 -14.33
CA LEU A 222 -14.37 8.66 -15.13
C LEU A 222 -13.63 7.44 -15.69
N GLY A 223 -14.01 6.23 -15.31
CA GLY A 223 -13.33 5.02 -15.75
C GLY A 223 -13.39 3.88 -14.76
N GLY A 224 -12.49 2.93 -14.87
CA GLY A 224 -12.44 1.76 -14.02
C GLY A 224 -11.04 1.23 -13.77
N ASN A 225 -10.94 0.45 -12.71
CA ASN A 225 -9.74 -0.27 -12.33
C ASN A 225 -10.11 -1.73 -12.01
N LEU A 226 -9.38 -2.66 -12.59
CA LEU A 226 -9.46 -4.09 -12.31
C LEU A 226 -8.10 -4.54 -11.83
N SER A 227 -8.02 -5.03 -10.60
CA SER A 227 -6.81 -5.65 -10.09
C SER A 227 -7.08 -7.08 -9.68
N TRP A 228 -6.14 -7.97 -9.97
CA TRP A 228 -6.21 -9.35 -9.55
C TRP A 228 -4.84 -9.84 -9.06
N SER A 229 -4.89 -10.69 -8.06
CA SER A 229 -3.71 -11.33 -7.49
C SER A 229 -3.86 -12.84 -7.53
N LEU A 230 -2.77 -13.50 -7.82
CA LEU A 230 -2.63 -14.94 -7.80
C LEU A 230 -1.41 -15.29 -6.96
N GLY A 231 -1.52 -16.32 -6.13
CA GLY A 231 -0.41 -16.75 -5.28
C GLY A 231 -0.41 -18.25 -5.05
N LYS A 232 0.78 -18.82 -5.01
CA LYS A 232 1.09 -20.19 -4.58
C LYS A 232 2.36 -20.14 -3.73
N GLU A 233 2.77 -21.27 -3.17
CA GLU A 233 3.91 -21.41 -2.26
C GLU A 233 5.18 -20.65 -2.67
N LYS A 234 5.57 -20.73 -3.94
CA LYS A 234 6.83 -20.15 -4.43
C LYS A 234 6.69 -18.91 -5.29
N TRP A 235 5.47 -18.51 -5.64
CA TRP A 235 5.28 -17.33 -6.48
C TRP A 235 4.00 -16.60 -6.15
N SER A 236 4.05 -15.29 -6.33
CA SER A 236 2.88 -14.43 -6.28
C SER A 236 2.90 -13.43 -7.42
N MET A 237 1.74 -13.07 -7.90
CA MET A 237 1.55 -12.07 -8.94
C MET A 237 0.40 -11.15 -8.55
N ILE A 238 0.61 -9.87 -8.73
CA ILE A 238 -0.46 -8.88 -8.72
C ILE A 238 -0.44 -8.13 -10.05
N THR A 239 -1.61 -7.98 -10.65
CA THR A 239 -1.78 -7.26 -11.92
C THR A 239 -2.92 -6.28 -11.78
N GLY A 240 -2.75 -5.09 -12.33
CA GLY A 240 -3.75 -4.03 -12.36
C GLY A 240 -3.93 -3.50 -13.78
N LEU A 241 -5.17 -3.38 -14.22
CA LEU A 241 -5.60 -2.74 -15.46
C LEU A 241 -6.42 -1.52 -15.12
N ARG A 242 -6.06 -0.35 -15.63
CA ARG A 242 -6.80 0.90 -15.42
C ARG A 242 -7.17 1.55 -16.74
N TYR A 243 -8.35 2.14 -16.76
CA TYR A 243 -8.79 3.06 -17.79
C TYR A 243 -9.38 4.30 -17.15
N ARG A 244 -9.09 5.47 -17.68
CA ARG A 244 -9.64 6.74 -17.23
C ARG A 244 -9.82 7.70 -18.37
N ASP A 245 -10.96 8.40 -18.39
CA ASP A 245 -11.27 9.49 -19.29
C ASP A 245 -11.55 10.76 -18.45
N ASN A 246 -10.68 11.74 -18.57
CA ASN A 246 -10.80 13.00 -17.84
C ASN A 246 -11.57 14.07 -18.64
N GLY A 247 -12.02 13.80 -19.86
CA GLY A 247 -12.82 14.73 -20.67
C GLY A 247 -14.02 15.27 -19.90
N LEU A 248 -14.75 14.38 -19.20
CA LEU A 248 -15.89 14.78 -18.38
C LEU A 248 -15.59 15.71 -17.21
N LEU A 249 -14.34 15.72 -16.71
CA LEU A 249 -13.91 16.67 -15.66
C LEU A 249 -13.63 18.04 -16.23
N VAL A 250 -13.06 18.07 -17.44
CA VAL A 250 -12.68 19.31 -18.11
C VAL A 250 -13.90 20.06 -18.60
N ASP A 251 -14.87 19.33 -19.20
CA ASP A 251 -16.12 19.91 -19.68
C ASP A 251 -17.01 20.51 -18.58
N GLN A 252 -16.80 20.11 -17.32
CA GLN A 252 -17.54 20.64 -16.17
C GLN A 252 -16.91 21.90 -15.56
N LYS A 253 -15.63 22.15 -15.84
CA LYS A 253 -15.01 23.42 -15.47
C LYS A 253 -15.31 24.42 -16.59
N GLU A 254 -15.69 25.64 -16.27
CA GLU A 254 -15.88 26.76 -17.19
C GLU A 254 -14.57 27.13 -17.92
N THR A 255 -13.91 26.14 -18.50
CA THR A 255 -12.69 26.33 -19.27
C THR A 255 -13.09 26.40 -20.74
N GLU A 256 -12.76 27.52 -21.37
CA GLU A 256 -12.96 27.75 -22.82
C GLU A 256 -12.04 26.85 -23.69
N THR A 257 -11.75 25.62 -23.25
CA THR A 257 -10.86 24.70 -23.99
C THR A 257 -11.48 23.31 -24.06
N ASN A 258 -11.64 22.80 -25.26
CA ASN A 258 -12.07 21.44 -25.51
C ASN A 258 -10.84 20.50 -25.48
N PHE A 259 -10.53 20.00 -24.27
CA PHE A 259 -9.34 19.14 -24.03
C PHE A 259 -9.82 17.80 -23.44
N ASN A 260 -9.61 16.72 -24.17
CA ASN A 260 -10.09 15.39 -23.81
C ASN A 260 -8.92 14.40 -23.61
N PRO A 261 -8.37 14.31 -22.39
CA PRO A 261 -7.33 13.35 -22.07
C PRO A 261 -7.92 11.99 -21.67
N SER A 262 -7.40 10.92 -22.24
CA SER A 262 -7.75 9.54 -21.88
C SER A 262 -6.50 8.71 -21.63
N PHE A 263 -6.57 7.81 -20.65
CA PHE A 263 -5.45 7.04 -20.13
C PHE A 263 -5.82 5.57 -19.97
N ALA A 264 -4.92 4.70 -20.34
CA ALA A 264 -5.02 3.28 -20.06
C ALA A 264 -3.66 2.72 -19.66
N ASP A 265 -3.61 1.88 -18.65
CA ASP A 265 -2.39 1.17 -18.28
C ASP A 265 -2.64 -0.24 -17.78
N LEU A 266 -1.62 -1.07 -17.96
CA LEU A 266 -1.52 -2.42 -17.43
C LEU A 266 -0.22 -2.50 -16.64
N GLN A 267 -0.30 -2.90 -15.38
CA GLN A 267 0.87 -3.13 -14.53
C GLN A 267 0.85 -4.52 -13.96
N THR A 268 2.01 -5.13 -13.81
CA THR A 268 2.16 -6.42 -13.15
C THR A 268 3.41 -6.44 -12.28
N PHE A 269 3.31 -7.08 -11.14
CA PHE A 269 4.43 -7.36 -10.26
C PHE A 269 4.41 -8.83 -9.87
N ILE A 270 5.51 -9.53 -10.16
CA ILE A 270 5.66 -10.95 -9.91
C ILE A 270 6.81 -11.16 -8.95
N THR A 271 6.58 -11.97 -7.93
CA THR A 271 7.61 -12.45 -7.00
C THR A 271 7.75 -13.94 -7.16
N TYR A 272 8.96 -14.43 -7.34
CA TYR A 272 9.27 -15.84 -7.44
C TYR A 272 10.41 -16.21 -6.49
N ALA A 273 10.15 -17.12 -5.55
CA ALA A 273 11.14 -17.70 -4.67
C ALA A 273 11.66 -19.01 -5.29
N HIS A 274 12.86 -18.97 -5.89
CA HIS A 274 13.50 -20.18 -6.42
C HIS A 274 13.92 -21.10 -5.28
N SER A 275 14.52 -20.51 -4.24
CA SER A 275 14.91 -21.16 -2.98
C SER A 275 14.82 -20.13 -1.84
N ASP A 276 15.10 -20.56 -0.59
CA ASP A 276 15.13 -19.67 0.59
C ASP A 276 16.24 -18.60 0.51
N GLN A 277 17.16 -18.78 -0.40
CA GLN A 277 18.29 -17.91 -0.60
C GLN A 277 18.21 -17.07 -1.90
N LEU A 278 17.34 -17.44 -2.85
CA LEU A 278 17.31 -16.79 -4.16
C LEU A 278 15.89 -16.41 -4.58
N PHE A 279 15.69 -15.11 -4.75
CA PHE A 279 14.40 -14.51 -5.06
C PHE A 279 14.49 -13.65 -6.33
N PHE A 280 13.43 -13.68 -7.12
CA PHE A 280 13.27 -12.85 -8.31
C PHE A 280 12.00 -12.01 -8.19
N ASN A 281 12.13 -10.72 -8.50
CA ASN A 281 11.00 -9.82 -8.61
C ASN A 281 10.98 -9.22 -10.01
N ILE A 282 9.84 -9.26 -10.68
CA ILE A 282 9.65 -8.72 -12.01
C ILE A 282 8.58 -7.64 -11.94
N LEU A 283 8.91 -6.44 -12.38
CA LEU A 283 7.98 -5.34 -12.58
C LEU A 283 7.79 -5.12 -14.07
N GLY A 284 6.54 -5.11 -14.52
CA GLY A 284 6.17 -4.76 -15.88
C GLY A 284 5.06 -3.72 -15.87
N ALA A 285 5.19 -2.68 -16.68
CA ALA A 285 4.15 -1.67 -16.86
C ALA A 285 4.08 -1.25 -18.34
N PHE A 286 2.85 -1.13 -18.83
CA PHE A 286 2.55 -0.63 -20.16
C PHE A 286 1.46 0.41 -20.05
N SER A 287 1.65 1.58 -20.67
CA SER A 287 0.65 2.65 -20.63
C SER A 287 0.47 3.32 -22.01
N VAL A 288 -0.76 3.75 -22.25
CA VAL A 288 -1.16 4.54 -23.41
C VAL A 288 -1.93 5.76 -22.92
N ASN A 289 -1.43 6.95 -23.25
CA ASN A 289 -2.07 8.21 -22.93
C ASN A 289 -2.37 8.96 -24.21
N THR A 290 -3.61 9.39 -24.37
CA THR A 290 -4.06 10.11 -25.55
C THR A 290 -4.61 11.46 -25.12
N TYR A 291 -4.15 12.51 -25.77
CA TYR A 291 -4.60 13.88 -25.56
C TYR A 291 -5.21 14.38 -26.86
N ARG A 292 -6.44 14.86 -26.78
CA ARG A 292 -7.12 15.51 -27.89
C ARG A 292 -7.41 16.95 -27.49
N TYR A 293 -6.96 17.86 -28.29
CA TYR A 293 -7.18 19.31 -28.10
C TYR A 293 -7.87 19.87 -29.33
N GLU A 294 -9.03 20.44 -29.13
CA GLU A 294 -9.79 21.16 -30.15
C GLU A 294 -9.79 22.64 -29.76
N PRO A 295 -8.98 23.47 -30.42
CA PRO A 295 -8.92 24.88 -30.11
C PRO A 295 -10.21 25.57 -30.42
N LEU A 296 -10.75 26.32 -29.48
CA LEU A 296 -11.95 27.11 -29.69
C LEU A 296 -11.62 28.46 -30.30
N VAL A 297 -12.54 28.97 -31.11
CA VAL A 297 -12.44 30.34 -31.65
C VAL A 297 -12.42 31.31 -30.49
N ARG A 298 -11.41 32.18 -30.41
CA ARG A 298 -11.28 33.20 -29.38
C ARG A 298 -11.60 34.57 -29.95
N GLN A 299 -12.48 35.29 -29.27
CA GLN A 299 -12.75 36.69 -29.55
C GLN A 299 -12.25 37.54 -28.36
N THR A 300 -11.37 38.47 -28.65
CA THR A 300 -10.91 39.45 -27.68
C THR A 300 -11.39 40.84 -28.11
N ASN A 301 -12.16 41.50 -27.24
CA ASN A 301 -12.65 42.84 -27.48
C ASN A 301 -11.66 43.85 -26.89
N PHE A 302 -11.31 44.88 -27.66
CA PHE A 302 -10.42 45.95 -27.25
C PHE A 302 -10.85 47.29 -27.90
N GLY A 303 -10.24 48.39 -27.50
CA GLY A 303 -10.58 49.73 -27.97
C GLY A 303 -11.32 50.54 -26.95
N THR A 304 -11.96 51.63 -27.39
CA THR A 304 -12.75 52.51 -26.54
C THR A 304 -14.25 52.22 -26.70
N ILE A 305 -15.07 52.76 -25.81
CA ILE A 305 -16.53 52.66 -25.90
C ILE A 305 -17.07 53.26 -27.21
N GLU A 306 -16.38 54.27 -27.73
CA GLU A 306 -16.76 54.93 -28.98
C GLU A 306 -16.29 54.16 -30.23
N GLN A 307 -15.23 53.37 -30.10
CA GLN A 307 -14.66 52.54 -31.19
C GLN A 307 -14.30 51.15 -30.69
N PRO A 308 -15.30 50.30 -30.44
CA PRO A 308 -15.01 48.90 -30.05
C PRO A 308 -14.43 48.14 -31.21
N LYS A 309 -13.37 47.37 -30.97
CA LYS A 309 -12.74 46.48 -31.93
C LYS A 309 -12.76 45.09 -31.35
N ALA A 310 -12.90 44.07 -32.21
CA ALA A 310 -12.83 42.68 -31.86
C ALA A 310 -11.75 41.98 -32.69
N LEU A 311 -10.85 41.29 -32.02
CA LEU A 311 -9.95 40.35 -32.64
C LEU A 311 -10.57 38.95 -32.51
N VAL A 312 -10.88 38.32 -33.64
CA VAL A 312 -11.37 36.93 -33.67
C VAL A 312 -10.24 36.10 -34.23
N VAL A 313 -9.77 35.15 -33.43
CA VAL A 313 -8.74 34.18 -33.83
C VAL A 313 -9.42 32.85 -34.10
N TYR A 314 -9.37 32.42 -35.36
CA TYR A 314 -9.83 31.11 -35.78
C TYR A 314 -8.65 30.17 -35.77
N TYR A 315 -8.84 29.02 -35.12
CA TYR A 315 -7.88 27.92 -35.16
C TYR A 315 -8.44 26.83 -36.08
N GLU A 316 -7.67 26.49 -37.10
CA GLU A 316 -8.00 25.36 -37.98
C GLU A 316 -7.14 24.15 -37.54
N GLY A 317 -7.80 23.04 -37.24
CA GLY A 317 -7.15 21.78 -36.93
C GLY A 317 -7.33 21.31 -35.48
N ASN A 318 -7.21 20.02 -35.32
CA ASN A 318 -7.27 19.33 -34.03
C ASN A 318 -5.89 18.77 -33.71
N GLU A 319 -5.41 18.99 -32.50
CA GLU A 319 -4.18 18.35 -32.02
C GLU A 319 -4.51 17.01 -31.36
N LYS A 320 -3.77 15.98 -31.71
CA LYS A 320 -3.87 14.67 -31.09
C LYS A 320 -2.48 14.14 -30.79
N ASP A 321 -2.17 14.05 -29.51
CA ASP A 321 -0.94 13.43 -29.05
C ASP A 321 -1.22 12.06 -28.45
N LYS A 322 -0.36 11.12 -28.72
CA LYS A 322 -0.39 9.78 -28.15
C LYS A 322 0.98 9.41 -27.62
N TYR A 323 1.01 9.11 -26.32
CA TYR A 323 2.22 8.62 -25.66
C TYR A 323 2.01 7.16 -25.25
N THR A 324 2.97 6.33 -25.63
CA THR A 324 3.02 4.93 -25.23
C THR A 324 4.31 4.72 -24.45
N ALA A 325 4.20 4.16 -23.25
CA ALA A 325 5.36 3.87 -22.44
C ALA A 325 5.36 2.40 -22.01
N PHE A 326 6.54 1.83 -21.99
CA PHE A 326 6.80 0.50 -21.47
C PHE A 326 7.92 0.60 -20.43
N THR A 327 7.69 0.01 -19.26
CA THR A 327 8.68 -0.12 -18.18
C THR A 327 8.80 -1.58 -17.81
N GLY A 328 10.02 -2.10 -17.78
CA GLY A 328 10.32 -3.45 -17.34
C GLY A 328 11.53 -3.44 -16.43
N ALA A 329 11.48 -4.20 -15.32
CA ALA A 329 12.61 -4.37 -14.43
C ALA A 329 12.62 -5.77 -13.83
N LEU A 330 13.82 -6.29 -13.60
CA LEU A 330 14.10 -7.53 -12.91
C LEU A 330 15.00 -7.25 -11.71
N LYS A 331 14.54 -7.60 -10.53
CA LYS A 331 15.36 -7.58 -9.31
C LYS A 331 15.65 -9.00 -8.88
N THR A 332 16.93 -9.31 -8.71
CA THR A 332 17.40 -10.58 -8.16
C THR A 332 17.99 -10.33 -6.79
N THR A 333 17.54 -11.07 -5.79
CA THR A 333 18.06 -11.03 -4.42
C THR A 333 18.65 -12.39 -4.07
N TRP A 334 19.93 -12.42 -3.71
CA TRP A 334 20.61 -13.63 -3.28
C TRP A 334 21.16 -13.44 -1.87
N ILE A 335 20.78 -14.35 -0.97
CA ILE A 335 21.14 -14.36 0.46
C ILE A 335 21.87 -15.66 0.76
N PRO A 336 23.19 -15.79 0.44
CA PRO A 336 23.92 -17.03 0.61
C PRO A 336 24.08 -17.46 2.08
N ASN A 337 24.02 -16.53 3.01
CA ASN A 337 24.11 -16.75 4.45
C ASN A 337 23.49 -15.57 5.23
N ASN A 338 23.37 -15.70 6.55
CA ASN A 338 22.73 -14.69 7.41
C ASN A 338 23.46 -13.33 7.46
N ASN A 339 24.69 -13.26 6.97
CA ASN A 339 25.53 -12.05 7.06
C ASN A 339 25.64 -11.29 5.73
N ASN A 340 25.27 -11.91 4.61
CA ASN A 340 25.47 -11.33 3.28
C ASN A 340 24.16 -11.37 2.48
N SER A 341 23.85 -10.27 1.82
CA SER A 341 22.75 -10.15 0.86
C SER A 341 23.25 -9.39 -0.36
N TYR A 342 23.01 -9.93 -1.54
CA TYR A 342 23.35 -9.34 -2.81
C TYR A 342 22.06 -9.03 -3.57
N ARG A 343 21.98 -7.81 -4.13
CA ARG A 343 20.84 -7.38 -4.95
C ARG A 343 21.36 -6.87 -6.28
N LEU A 344 20.71 -7.31 -7.34
CA LEU A 344 20.92 -6.84 -8.70
C LEU A 344 19.58 -6.38 -9.26
N ILE A 345 19.52 -5.16 -9.75
CA ILE A 345 18.33 -4.57 -10.36
C ILE A 345 18.68 -4.14 -11.78
#